data_42475d20e333ad01043333834410fb6e
#
_entry.id   42475d20e333ad01043333834410fb6e
#
_cell.length_a   1.000
_cell.length_b   1.000
_cell.length_c   1.000
_cell.angle_alpha   90.00
_cell.angle_beta   90.00
_cell.angle_gamma   90.00
#
_symmetry.space_group_name_H-M   'P 1'
#
loop_
_entity.id
_entity.type
_entity.pdbx_description
1 polymer ?
#
loop_
_entity_poly.entity_id
_entity_poly.type
_entity_poly.pdbx_seq_one_letter_code
_entity_poly.pdbx_strand_id
1 'polypeptide(L)' 'YPYTSRKEDFSILILRAKYDLAVRSVESKMNERYNDTIDEYYGFVNEFPKSKYLNEAKKIYDKAKTAIK' A
#
# COMPACT_ATOMS: atom_id res chain seq x y z
N TYR A 1 -4.50 -20.17 -9.84
CA TYR A 1 -3.51 -20.12 -10.91
C TYR A 1 -2.25 -19.40 -10.43
N PRO A 2 -1.07 -19.95 -10.72
CA PRO A 2 0.17 -19.39 -10.16
C PRO A 2 0.39 -17.91 -10.47
N TYR A 3 0.01 -17.48 -11.64
CA TYR A 3 0.21 -16.09 -12.05
C TYR A 3 -0.60 -15.13 -11.19
N THR A 4 -1.84 -15.48 -10.91
CA THR A 4 -2.72 -14.64 -10.12
C THR A 4 -2.17 -14.49 -8.70
N SER A 5 -1.74 -15.61 -8.11
CA SER A 5 -1.20 -15.59 -6.75
C SER A 5 0.07 -14.75 -6.66
N ARG A 6 0.96 -14.89 -7.64
CA ARG A 6 2.20 -14.13 -7.66
C ARG A 6 1.94 -12.64 -7.80
N LYS A 7 0.98 -12.28 -8.64
CA LYS A 7 0.66 -10.89 -8.87
C LYS A 7 0.12 -10.26 -7.60
N GLU A 8 -0.74 -10.98 -6.89
CA GLU A 8 -1.29 -10.53 -5.63
C GLU A 8 -0.21 -10.35 -4.58
N ASP A 9 0.66 -11.34 -4.42
CA ASP A 9 1.77 -11.29 -3.47
C ASP A 9 2.70 -10.12 -3.80
N PHE A 10 3.00 -9.95 -5.08
CA PHE A 10 3.87 -8.88 -5.53
C PHE A 10 3.26 -7.51 -5.24
N SER A 11 1.98 -7.39 -5.48
CA SER A 11 1.29 -6.12 -5.24
C SER A 11 1.31 -5.73 -3.76
N ILE A 12 1.09 -6.69 -2.86
CA ILE A 12 1.13 -6.37 -1.42
C ILE A 12 2.55 -6.03 -0.98
N LEU A 13 3.56 -6.65 -1.57
CA LEU A 13 4.95 -6.31 -1.28
C LEU A 13 5.28 -4.89 -1.71
N ILE A 14 4.77 -4.48 -2.87
CA ILE A 14 4.96 -3.11 -3.35
C ILE A 14 4.31 -2.13 -2.38
N LEU A 15 3.11 -2.43 -1.94
CA LEU A 15 2.39 -1.58 -0.99
C LEU A 15 3.17 -1.41 0.30
N ARG A 16 3.70 -2.52 0.84
CA ARG A 16 4.52 -2.49 2.04
C ARG A 16 5.78 -1.67 1.83
N ALA A 17 6.43 -1.86 0.69
CA ALA A 17 7.66 -1.14 0.38
C ALA A 17 7.41 0.36 0.29
N LYS A 18 6.32 0.76 -0.33
CA LYS A 18 5.98 2.18 -0.44
C LYS A 18 5.70 2.78 0.92
N TYR A 19 4.97 2.06 1.76
CA TYR A 19 4.70 2.53 3.11
C TYR A 19 6.01 2.68 3.92
N ASP A 20 6.86 1.67 3.86
CA ASP A 20 8.12 1.68 4.57
C ASP A 20 8.99 2.86 4.11
N LEU A 21 9.02 3.08 2.81
CA LEU A 21 9.76 4.21 2.25
C LEU A 21 9.19 5.54 2.74
N ALA A 22 7.88 5.64 2.82
CA ALA A 22 7.23 6.86 3.31
C ALA A 22 7.60 7.14 4.76
N VAL A 23 7.62 6.11 5.59
CA VAL A 23 7.97 6.26 7.01
C VAL A 23 9.40 6.76 7.16
N ARG A 24 10.30 6.34 6.27
CA ARG A 24 11.70 6.71 6.33
C ARG A 24 12.03 8.01 5.62
N SER A 25 11.07 8.57 4.91
CA SER A 25 11.31 9.79 4.13
C SER A 25 11.41 11.00 5.05
N VAL A 26 12.07 12.04 4.53
CA VAL A 26 12.12 13.31 5.24
C VAL A 26 10.72 13.92 5.28
N GLU A 27 10.48 14.75 6.30
CA GLU A 27 9.14 15.30 6.55
C GLU A 27 8.55 15.99 5.33
N SER A 28 9.36 16.73 4.58
CA SER A 28 8.90 17.45 3.39
C SER A 28 8.40 16.51 2.27
N LYS A 29 8.83 15.26 2.29
CA LYS A 29 8.46 14.28 1.27
C LYS A 29 7.47 13.24 1.78
N MET A 30 7.24 13.20 3.08
CA MET A 30 6.39 12.17 3.67
C MET A 30 4.97 12.17 3.14
N ASN A 31 4.35 13.34 3.07
CA ASN A 31 2.97 13.44 2.59
C ASN A 31 2.84 12.91 1.17
N GLU A 32 3.78 13.28 0.31
CA GLU A 32 3.78 12.81 -1.06
C GLU A 32 3.89 11.29 -1.13
N ARG A 33 4.79 10.72 -0.33
CA ARG A 33 5.00 9.28 -0.32
C ARG A 33 3.85 8.52 0.30
N TYR A 34 3.22 9.09 1.32
CA TYR A 34 2.02 8.48 1.89
C TYR A 34 0.88 8.51 0.89
N ASN A 35 0.76 9.57 0.10
CA ASN A 35 -0.24 9.63 -0.96
C ASN A 35 0.01 8.55 -2.00
N ASP A 36 1.27 8.30 -2.36
CA ASP A 36 1.63 7.20 -3.27
C ASP A 36 1.19 5.86 -2.69
N THR A 37 1.40 5.69 -1.39
CA THR A 37 0.98 4.45 -0.71
C THR A 37 -0.53 4.28 -0.79
N ILE A 38 -1.27 5.33 -0.57
CA ILE A 38 -2.74 5.30 -0.63
C ILE A 38 -3.21 4.98 -2.04
N ASP A 39 -2.59 5.59 -3.05
CA ASP A 39 -2.92 5.29 -4.44
C ASP A 39 -2.66 3.82 -4.76
N GLU A 40 -1.56 3.28 -4.26
CA GLU A 40 -1.24 1.88 -4.46
C GLU A 40 -2.28 0.98 -3.80
N TYR A 41 -2.74 1.37 -2.62
CA TYR A 41 -3.79 0.64 -1.92
C TYR A 41 -5.07 0.57 -2.76
N TYR A 42 -5.49 1.70 -3.31
CA TYR A 42 -6.69 1.72 -4.15
C TYR A 42 -6.53 0.83 -5.37
N GLY A 43 -5.36 0.86 -5.99
CA GLY A 43 -5.07 -0.02 -7.12
C GLY A 43 -5.14 -1.48 -6.72
N PHE A 44 -4.60 -1.81 -5.55
CA PHE A 44 -4.62 -3.17 -5.05
C PHE A 44 -6.05 -3.66 -4.82
N VAL A 45 -6.87 -2.85 -4.14
CA VAL A 45 -8.25 -3.20 -3.84
C VAL A 45 -9.06 -3.36 -5.13
N ASN A 46 -8.82 -2.47 -6.08
CA ASN A 46 -9.53 -2.51 -7.35
C ASN A 46 -9.19 -3.77 -8.15
N GLU A 47 -7.93 -4.18 -8.11
CA GLU A 47 -7.49 -5.36 -8.85
C GLU A 47 -7.77 -6.66 -8.12
N PHE A 48 -7.69 -6.65 -6.80
CA PHE A 48 -7.88 -7.85 -5.98
C PHE A 48 -8.92 -7.59 -4.87
N PRO A 49 -10.19 -7.40 -5.25
CA PRO A 49 -11.22 -7.03 -4.26
C PRO A 49 -11.54 -8.12 -3.24
N LYS A 50 -11.11 -9.34 -3.50
CA LYS A 50 -11.33 -10.46 -2.58
C LYS A 50 -10.04 -11.06 -2.07
N SER A 51 -8.97 -10.29 -2.07
CA SER A 51 -7.67 -10.77 -1.64
C SER A 51 -7.64 -11.03 -0.14
N LYS A 52 -6.89 -12.06 0.24
CA LYS A 52 -6.64 -12.34 1.65
C LYS A 52 -5.78 -11.26 2.30
N TYR A 53 -5.12 -10.44 1.50
CA TYR A 53 -4.26 -9.38 2.00
C TYR A 53 -5.00 -8.05 2.20
N LEU A 54 -6.32 -8.02 1.94
CA LEU A 54 -7.06 -6.77 2.06
C LEU A 54 -7.00 -6.18 3.47
N ASN A 55 -7.06 -7.03 4.49
CA ASN A 55 -6.99 -6.55 5.87
C ASN A 55 -5.65 -5.85 6.14
N GLU A 56 -4.57 -6.46 5.66
CA GLU A 56 -3.25 -5.88 5.81
C GLU A 56 -3.10 -4.60 5.01
N ALA A 57 -3.58 -4.61 3.78
CA ALA A 57 -3.56 -3.43 2.94
C ALA A 57 -4.33 -2.28 3.58
N LYS A 58 -5.48 -2.59 4.17
CA LYS A 58 -6.28 -1.58 4.84
C LYS A 58 -5.56 -1.00 6.05
N LYS A 59 -4.85 -1.83 6.79
CA LYS A 59 -4.06 -1.33 7.92
C LYS A 59 -3.00 -0.36 7.46
N ILE A 60 -2.32 -0.68 6.38
CA ILE A 60 -1.32 0.22 5.79
C ILE A 60 -1.97 1.52 5.35
N TYR A 61 -3.10 1.43 4.68
CA TYR A 61 -3.86 2.58 4.21
C TYR A 61 -4.25 3.49 5.39
N ASP A 62 -4.80 2.90 6.44
CA ASP A 62 -5.21 3.67 7.62
C ASP A 62 -4.02 4.38 8.26
N LYS A 63 -2.90 3.69 8.38
CA LYS A 63 -1.70 4.30 8.94
C LYS A 63 -1.19 5.43 8.09
N ALA A 64 -1.18 5.24 6.77
CA ALA A 64 -0.72 6.29 5.86
C ALA A 64 -1.65 7.49 5.92
N LYS A 65 -2.96 7.25 5.94
CA LYS A 65 -3.95 8.31 5.98
C LYS A 65 -3.84 9.11 7.28
N THR A 66 -3.63 8.42 8.40
CA THR A 66 -3.48 9.06 9.70
C THR A 66 -2.19 9.89 9.75
N ALA A 67 -1.15 9.45 9.08
CA ALA A 67 0.14 10.13 9.08
C ALA A 67 0.15 11.41 8.25
N ILE A 68 -0.75 11.52 7.30
CA ILE A 68 -0.88 12.72 6.47
C ILE A 68 -1.54 13.82 7.27
N LYS A 69 -0.93 14.98 7.27
CA LYS A 69 -1.46 16.15 7.99
C LYS A 69 -2.05 17.18 7.06
#